data_f1e3a18a7aaedfb423e05c96cdeefd03
#
_entry.id   f1e3a18a7aaedfb423e05c96cdeefd03
#
_cell.length_a   1.000
_cell.length_b   1.000
_cell.length_c   1.000
_cell.angle_alpha   90.00
_cell.angle_beta   90.00
_cell.angle_gamma   90.00
#
_symmetry.space_group_name_H-M   'P 1'
#
loop_
_entity.id
_entity.type
_entity.pdbx_description
1 polymer ?
#
loop_
_entity_poly.entity_id
_entity_poly.type
_entity_poly.pdbx_seq_one_letter_code
_entity_poly.pdbx_strand_id
1 'polypeptide(L)'
;MQVTALRGRTAIVGRMDFRRSERADEWLRRLEDFLARFVLPFNAAWHAAAAEGRPAAFVADLRALAREEGLWNLCLPGLPADAPGTALSHLDYAPLAEAMGRLPWAAEVFNCNAPDSGNMELLLRSASPAQRERWLAPLLAGTIRSAFAMSEPDVASSDPTNLQAEVRREGDTLVLNGRKWFVTGAAHPECRLLLVMARNADAGADAHHAHSIVLVPADAAGVELVRNIPVVHHVAPEGHCEIVFRQVRVPAGELLGAWGEGFALAQARLGPGRVHHCMRTIGQCELALGLACDRALERRAFGRPLAQQANVQEWLADSRIEIDQARLLVLRTAWSLDQPVPPADLREQVAAIKLVAARLQQRVVDRAMQVFGAMGLSPDTPLAALWTWGRALRIMDGPDEVHLRTVARGELKRAGEQRGKWADYFTTPEQMRAEPRVR
;
A
#
# COMPACT_ATOMS: atom_id res chain seq x y z
N MET A 1 3.10 22.88 -42.93
CA MET A 1 2.67 21.55 -42.45
C MET A 1 2.56 21.59 -40.94
N GLN A 2 1.34 21.75 -40.43
CA GLN A 2 1.09 21.66 -38.98
C GLN A 2 1.06 20.20 -38.61
N VAL A 3 2.04 19.75 -37.83
CA VAL A 3 2.01 18.45 -37.15
C VAL A 3 0.91 18.54 -36.11
N THR A 4 -0.23 17.91 -36.38
CA THR A 4 -1.32 17.80 -35.45
C THR A 4 -0.83 16.98 -34.28
N ALA A 5 -0.59 17.65 -33.14
CA ALA A 5 -0.11 17.04 -31.90
C ALA A 5 -1.02 15.86 -31.50
N LEU A 6 -0.39 14.77 -31.14
CA LEU A 6 -0.99 13.58 -30.51
C LEU A 6 -1.74 13.97 -29.21
N ARG A 7 -2.94 14.51 -29.35
CA ARG A 7 -3.87 14.76 -28.23
C ARG A 7 -4.59 13.44 -27.89
N GLY A 8 -4.01 12.64 -27.03
CA GLY A 8 -4.63 11.38 -26.63
C GLY A 8 -4.15 10.81 -25.29
N ARG A 9 -3.20 11.47 -24.63
CA ARG A 9 -2.94 11.31 -23.19
C ARG A 9 -3.33 12.61 -22.53
N THR A 10 -4.06 12.56 -21.42
CA THR A 10 -4.34 13.72 -20.58
C THR A 10 -3.09 14.54 -20.49
N ALA A 11 -3.15 15.80 -20.90
CA ALA A 11 -2.00 16.70 -20.80
C ALA A 11 -1.59 16.72 -19.33
N ILE A 12 -0.47 16.10 -19.00
CA ILE A 12 0.12 16.22 -17.69
C ILE A 12 0.49 17.69 -17.57
N VAL A 13 -0.26 18.41 -16.76
CA VAL A 13 -0.05 19.84 -16.54
C VAL A 13 1.23 19.98 -15.72
N GLY A 14 2.32 20.32 -16.39
CA GLY A 14 3.64 20.49 -15.80
C GLY A 14 4.71 19.56 -16.39
N ARG A 15 5.96 19.99 -16.28
CA ARG A 15 7.13 19.18 -16.65
C ARG A 15 7.45 18.25 -15.49
N MET A 16 7.41 16.94 -15.70
CA MET A 16 7.84 15.98 -14.69
C MET A 16 9.34 16.15 -14.45
N ASP A 17 9.70 16.40 -13.21
CA ASP A 17 11.09 16.45 -12.75
C ASP A 17 11.31 15.29 -11.76
N PHE A 18 12.30 14.46 -12.04
CA PHE A 18 12.68 13.33 -11.17
C PHE A 18 13.71 13.70 -10.12
N ARG A 19 14.19 14.96 -10.10
CA ARG A 19 15.07 15.42 -9.04
C ARG A 19 14.28 15.50 -7.73
N ARG A 20 14.91 15.01 -6.68
CA ARG A 20 14.37 15.20 -5.33
C ARG A 20 14.44 16.67 -4.95
N SER A 21 13.49 17.14 -4.17
CA SER A 21 13.59 18.45 -3.55
C SER A 21 14.70 18.46 -2.49
N GLU A 22 15.31 19.63 -2.23
CA GLU A 22 16.28 19.80 -1.15
C GLU A 22 15.69 19.34 0.19
N ARG A 23 14.40 19.59 0.39
CA ARG A 23 13.64 19.13 1.55
C ARG A 23 13.59 17.61 1.63
N ALA A 24 13.30 16.91 0.55
CA ALA A 24 13.30 15.45 0.51
C ALA A 24 14.70 14.88 0.79
N ASP A 25 15.76 15.47 0.24
CA ASP A 25 17.15 15.05 0.47
C ASP A 25 17.58 15.26 1.95
N GLU A 26 17.15 16.34 2.59
CA GLU A 26 17.40 16.59 4.01
C GLU A 26 16.71 15.51 4.87
N TRP A 27 15.41 15.31 4.67
CA TRP A 27 14.65 14.32 5.45
C TRP A 27 15.13 12.89 5.21
N LEU A 28 15.50 12.55 3.98
CA LEU A 28 16.06 11.24 3.66
C LEU A 28 17.37 11.00 4.41
N ARG A 29 18.29 11.96 4.42
CA ARG A 29 19.58 11.86 5.12
C ARG A 29 19.37 11.65 6.63
N ARG A 30 18.45 12.42 7.25
CA ARG A 30 18.10 12.27 8.68
C ARG A 30 17.50 10.89 8.96
N LEU A 31 16.59 10.44 8.10
CA LEU A 31 15.97 9.13 8.21
C LEU A 31 16.99 8.00 8.07
N GLU A 32 17.89 8.05 7.08
CA GLU A 32 18.92 7.03 6.87
C GLU A 32 19.90 6.95 8.03
N ASP A 33 20.32 8.11 8.60
CA ASP A 33 21.14 8.13 9.81
C ASP A 33 20.41 7.49 11.00
N PHE A 34 19.15 7.84 11.21
CA PHE A 34 18.34 7.25 12.27
C PHE A 34 18.15 5.74 12.09
N LEU A 35 17.84 5.29 10.87
CA LEU A 35 17.70 3.86 10.55
C LEU A 35 18.99 3.09 10.86
N ALA A 36 20.14 3.62 10.47
CA ALA A 36 21.43 2.96 10.68
C ALA A 36 21.82 2.90 12.15
N ARG A 37 21.59 3.98 12.90
CA ARG A 37 22.04 4.11 14.31
C ARG A 37 21.09 3.44 15.30
N PHE A 38 19.79 3.53 15.07
CA PHE A 38 18.79 3.16 16.07
C PHE A 38 17.88 2.01 15.66
N VAL A 39 17.56 1.84 14.39
CA VAL A 39 16.61 0.79 13.95
C VAL A 39 17.31 -0.49 13.54
N LEU A 40 18.32 -0.40 12.67
CA LEU A 40 19.04 -1.57 12.16
C LEU A 40 19.65 -2.46 13.27
N PRO A 41 20.24 -1.92 14.37
CA PRO A 41 20.77 -2.74 15.45
C PRO A 41 19.73 -3.66 16.13
N PHE A 42 18.46 -3.31 16.06
CA PHE A 42 17.36 -4.09 16.65
C PHE A 42 16.71 -5.08 15.65
N ASN A 43 17.18 -5.14 14.40
CA ASN A 43 16.53 -5.95 13.39
C ASN A 43 16.42 -7.44 13.76
N ALA A 44 17.49 -8.03 14.29
CA ALA A 44 17.47 -9.43 14.73
C ALA A 44 16.49 -9.66 15.90
N ALA A 45 16.45 -8.74 16.86
CA ALA A 45 15.55 -8.83 18.00
C ALA A 45 14.08 -8.67 17.58
N TRP A 46 13.81 -7.81 16.58
CA TRP A 46 12.48 -7.67 16.01
C TRP A 46 12.02 -8.98 15.35
N HIS A 47 12.85 -9.59 14.51
CA HIS A 47 12.53 -10.86 13.85
C HIS A 47 12.30 -12.00 14.85
N ALA A 48 13.05 -12.02 15.96
CA ALA A 48 12.84 -13.00 17.01
C ALA A 48 11.46 -12.83 17.70
N ALA A 49 11.07 -11.59 18.04
CA ALA A 49 9.75 -11.31 18.60
C ALA A 49 8.62 -11.62 17.60
N ALA A 50 8.81 -11.28 16.32
CA ALA A 50 7.85 -11.56 15.26
C ALA A 50 7.64 -13.08 15.05
N ALA A 51 8.70 -13.88 15.15
CA ALA A 51 8.60 -15.33 15.06
C ALA A 51 7.74 -15.94 16.20
N GLU A 52 7.67 -15.27 17.35
CA GLU A 52 6.80 -15.62 18.48
C GLU A 52 5.38 -15.02 18.33
N GLY A 53 5.09 -14.29 17.26
CA GLY A 53 3.79 -13.66 16.99
C GLY A 53 3.44 -12.51 17.94
N ARG A 54 4.44 -11.84 18.52
CA ARG A 54 4.24 -10.73 19.48
C ARG A 54 4.94 -9.45 19.03
N PRO A 55 4.37 -8.27 19.32
CA PRO A 55 5.05 -6.99 19.11
C PRO A 55 6.34 -6.91 19.94
N ALA A 56 7.37 -6.29 19.38
CA ALA A 56 8.63 -6.07 20.06
C ALA A 56 8.55 -4.84 20.96
N ALA A 57 8.75 -5.00 22.28
CA ALA A 57 8.56 -3.94 23.29
C ALA A 57 9.41 -2.69 23.01
N PHE A 58 10.67 -2.86 22.55
CA PHE A 58 11.59 -1.76 22.25
C PHE A 58 11.11 -0.83 21.11
N VAL A 59 10.12 -1.23 20.31
CA VAL A 59 9.56 -0.37 19.26
C VAL A 59 8.93 0.88 19.85
N ALA A 60 8.37 0.81 21.06
CA ALA A 60 7.82 1.98 21.75
C ALA A 60 8.91 3.02 22.05
N ASP A 61 10.10 2.60 22.50
CA ASP A 61 11.23 3.49 22.77
C ASP A 61 11.76 4.12 21.48
N LEU A 62 11.87 3.34 20.40
CA LEU A 62 12.28 3.87 19.09
C LEU A 62 11.27 4.88 18.53
N ARG A 63 9.97 4.66 18.74
CA ARG A 63 8.92 5.62 18.37
C ARG A 63 9.02 6.93 19.16
N ALA A 64 9.32 6.86 20.47
CA ALA A 64 9.54 8.05 21.29
C ALA A 64 10.73 8.86 20.75
N LEU A 65 11.86 8.19 20.50
CA LEU A 65 13.06 8.81 19.94
C LEU A 65 12.82 9.42 18.55
N ALA A 66 12.11 8.70 17.67
CA ALA A 66 11.76 9.21 16.33
C ALA A 66 10.92 10.51 16.41
N ARG A 67 9.99 10.59 17.39
CA ARG A 67 9.20 11.81 17.63
C ARG A 67 10.07 12.97 18.13
N GLU A 68 10.97 12.72 19.04
CA GLU A 68 11.92 13.73 19.55
C GLU A 68 12.78 14.30 18.42
N GLU A 69 13.22 13.45 17.50
CA GLU A 69 13.97 13.82 16.30
C GLU A 69 13.09 14.44 15.19
N GLY A 70 11.76 14.55 15.38
CA GLY A 70 10.82 15.07 14.38
C GLY A 70 10.59 14.14 13.19
N LEU A 71 11.09 12.90 13.21
CA LEU A 71 10.86 11.87 12.19
C LEU A 71 9.53 11.16 12.45
N TRP A 72 8.42 11.89 12.32
CA TRP A 72 7.10 11.43 12.70
C TRP A 72 6.04 11.77 11.68
N ASN A 73 5.07 10.86 11.44
CA ASN A 73 3.97 11.04 10.48
C ASN A 73 4.44 11.51 9.09
N LEU A 74 5.59 11.01 8.63
CA LEU A 74 6.24 11.45 7.38
C LEU A 74 5.37 11.20 6.14
N CYS A 75 4.42 10.26 6.24
CA CYS A 75 3.59 9.80 5.13
C CYS A 75 2.32 10.63 4.86
N LEU A 76 2.05 11.68 5.63
CA LEU A 76 0.79 12.41 5.59
C LEU A 76 0.95 13.80 4.96
N PRO A 77 0.62 14.00 3.67
CA PRO A 77 0.83 15.27 2.98
C PRO A 77 -0.14 16.38 3.40
N GLY A 78 -1.31 16.03 3.89
CA GLY A 78 -2.38 16.99 4.22
C GLY A 78 -2.44 17.39 5.69
N LEU A 79 -1.35 17.24 6.45
CA LEU A 79 -1.34 17.58 7.87
C LEU A 79 -1.53 19.08 8.12
N PRO A 80 -2.40 19.48 9.07
CA PRO A 80 -2.43 20.83 9.59
C PRO A 80 -1.08 21.26 10.16
N ALA A 81 -0.78 22.56 10.15
CA ALA A 81 0.52 23.08 10.59
C ALA A 81 0.83 22.83 12.07
N ASP A 82 -0.21 22.69 12.89
CA ASP A 82 -0.15 22.41 14.33
C ASP A 82 -0.14 20.91 14.66
N ALA A 83 -0.36 20.05 13.66
CA ALA A 83 -0.34 18.59 13.86
C ALA A 83 1.10 18.05 13.85
N PRO A 84 1.39 16.97 14.61
CA PRO A 84 2.72 16.37 14.65
C PRO A 84 3.02 15.67 13.31
N GLY A 85 4.04 16.14 12.59
CA GLY A 85 4.50 15.55 11.32
C GLY A 85 5.16 16.56 10.40
N THR A 86 5.49 16.11 9.19
CA THR A 86 6.31 16.90 8.24
C THR A 86 5.51 17.47 7.08
N ALA A 87 4.29 17.00 6.83
CA ALA A 87 3.47 17.35 5.66
C ALA A 87 4.25 17.29 4.33
N LEU A 88 5.10 16.27 4.15
CA LEU A 88 5.80 16.02 2.89
C LEU A 88 4.80 15.69 1.78
N SER A 89 5.08 16.11 0.55
CA SER A 89 4.35 15.66 -0.62
C SER A 89 4.51 14.13 -0.82
N HIS A 90 3.66 13.51 -1.61
CA HIS A 90 3.83 12.09 -1.96
C HIS A 90 5.16 11.83 -2.67
N LEU A 91 5.56 12.75 -3.55
CA LEU A 91 6.83 12.65 -4.27
C LEU A 91 8.04 12.78 -3.32
N ASP A 92 8.00 13.72 -2.38
CA ASP A 92 9.07 13.92 -1.39
C ASP A 92 9.14 12.74 -0.39
N TYR A 93 7.99 12.15 -0.05
CA TYR A 93 7.94 10.98 0.83
C TYR A 93 8.42 9.69 0.16
N ALA A 94 8.34 9.57 -1.16
CA ALA A 94 8.66 8.33 -1.87
C ALA A 94 10.06 7.77 -1.55
N PRO A 95 11.17 8.54 -1.60
CA PRO A 95 12.50 8.03 -1.26
C PRO A 95 12.62 7.64 0.22
N LEU A 96 11.91 8.32 1.12
CA LEU A 96 11.89 7.98 2.55
C LEU A 96 11.19 6.62 2.77
N ALA A 97 10.07 6.40 2.10
CA ALA A 97 9.36 5.13 2.17
C ALA A 97 10.20 3.99 1.58
N GLU A 98 10.94 4.24 0.49
CA GLU A 98 11.89 3.27 -0.08
C GLU A 98 12.99 2.92 0.92
N ALA A 99 13.59 3.91 1.60
CA ALA A 99 14.61 3.67 2.62
C ALA A 99 14.05 2.83 3.79
N MET A 100 12.86 3.18 4.31
CA MET A 100 12.18 2.37 5.34
C MET A 100 11.87 0.94 4.85
N GLY A 101 11.61 0.74 3.57
CA GLY A 101 11.30 -0.56 3.00
C GLY A 101 12.41 -1.60 3.16
N ARG A 102 13.68 -1.18 3.26
CA ARG A 102 14.83 -2.08 3.52
C ARG A 102 14.74 -2.81 4.87
N LEU A 103 14.01 -2.23 5.82
CA LEU A 103 13.66 -2.85 7.09
C LEU A 103 12.12 -2.92 7.15
N PRO A 104 11.47 -4.07 6.85
CA PRO A 104 10.02 -4.16 6.64
C PRO A 104 9.15 -3.57 7.76
N TRP A 105 9.66 -3.58 9.00
CA TRP A 105 9.00 -3.07 10.18
C TRP A 105 9.31 -1.59 10.50
N ALA A 106 10.31 -0.98 9.83
CA ALA A 106 10.77 0.37 10.17
C ALA A 106 9.69 1.45 10.06
N ALA A 107 8.74 1.30 9.12
CA ALA A 107 7.65 2.27 8.97
C ALA A 107 6.81 2.45 10.25
N GLU A 108 6.78 1.43 11.12
CA GLU A 108 6.09 1.49 12.41
C GLU A 108 6.75 2.48 13.37
N VAL A 109 8.07 2.57 13.37
CA VAL A 109 8.86 3.47 14.21
C VAL A 109 8.49 4.94 13.97
N PHE A 110 8.12 5.27 12.73
CA PHE A 110 7.83 6.64 12.27
C PHE A 110 6.32 6.93 12.15
N ASN A 111 5.46 6.07 12.68
CA ASN A 111 3.99 6.12 12.53
C ASN A 111 3.54 6.18 11.06
N CYS A 112 4.25 5.49 10.17
CA CYS A 112 4.01 5.45 8.72
C CYS A 112 3.54 4.08 8.23
N ASN A 113 3.26 3.14 9.16
CA ASN A 113 2.83 1.79 8.82
C ASN A 113 1.33 1.74 8.44
N ALA A 114 0.98 0.76 7.64
CA ALA A 114 -0.42 0.38 7.45
C ALA A 114 -0.86 -0.53 8.61
N PRO A 115 -2.16 -0.49 8.99
CA PRO A 115 -3.26 0.26 8.39
C PRO A 115 -3.39 1.70 8.85
N ASP A 116 -2.68 2.13 9.91
CA ASP A 116 -2.83 3.42 10.56
C ASP A 116 -2.64 4.61 9.61
N SER A 117 -1.60 4.59 8.78
CA SER A 117 -1.34 5.69 7.83
C SER A 117 -2.53 5.97 6.90
N GLY A 118 -3.15 4.92 6.35
CA GLY A 118 -4.33 5.06 5.51
C GLY A 118 -5.59 5.46 6.29
N ASN A 119 -5.74 5.00 7.52
CA ASN A 119 -6.84 5.37 8.39
C ASN A 119 -6.73 6.83 8.84
N MET A 120 -5.52 7.29 9.21
CA MET A 120 -5.27 8.69 9.54
C MET A 120 -5.58 9.62 8.37
N GLU A 121 -5.15 9.26 7.16
CA GLU A 121 -5.45 10.05 5.95
C GLU A 121 -6.95 10.12 5.66
N LEU A 122 -7.68 9.02 5.83
CA LEU A 122 -9.14 9.00 5.67
C LEU A 122 -9.82 9.90 6.71
N LEU A 123 -9.40 9.82 7.98
CA LEU A 123 -9.95 10.65 9.05
C LEU A 123 -9.62 12.15 8.87
N LEU A 124 -8.41 12.47 8.39
CA LEU A 124 -8.05 13.86 8.02
C LEU A 124 -9.01 14.46 7.00
N ARG A 125 -9.49 13.66 6.03
CA ARG A 125 -10.39 14.13 4.97
C ARG A 125 -11.84 14.20 5.41
N SER A 126 -12.30 13.20 6.17
CA SER A 126 -13.73 12.89 6.26
C SER A 126 -14.31 12.91 7.68
N ALA A 127 -13.44 12.97 8.72
CA ALA A 127 -13.90 12.93 10.09
C ALA A 127 -14.46 14.29 10.55
N SER A 128 -15.55 14.25 11.33
CA SER A 128 -16.10 15.41 12.03
C SER A 128 -15.09 15.94 13.08
N PRO A 129 -15.25 17.19 13.57
CA PRO A 129 -14.38 17.72 14.64
C PRO A 129 -14.32 16.80 15.87
N ALA A 130 -15.44 16.26 16.33
CA ALA A 130 -15.49 15.35 17.48
C ALA A 130 -14.78 14.02 17.20
N GLN A 131 -14.93 13.47 15.99
CA GLN A 131 -14.21 12.25 15.58
C GLN A 131 -12.70 12.50 15.44
N ARG A 132 -12.29 13.68 14.97
CA ARG A 132 -10.88 14.06 14.89
C ARG A 132 -10.26 14.16 16.29
N GLU A 133 -10.93 14.79 17.22
CA GLU A 133 -10.47 14.87 18.61
C GLU A 133 -10.38 13.48 19.25
N ARG A 134 -11.43 12.67 19.09
CA ARG A 134 -11.51 11.36 19.74
C ARG A 134 -10.55 10.33 19.15
N TRP A 135 -10.39 10.30 17.83
CA TRP A 135 -9.71 9.21 17.14
C TRP A 135 -8.46 9.64 16.38
N LEU A 136 -8.53 10.73 15.61
CA LEU A 136 -7.41 11.15 14.78
C LEU A 136 -6.26 11.70 15.61
N ALA A 137 -6.53 12.55 16.59
CA ALA A 137 -5.49 13.15 17.42
C ALA A 137 -4.65 12.08 18.18
N PRO A 138 -5.26 11.05 18.83
CA PRO A 138 -4.48 9.96 19.43
C PRO A 138 -3.72 9.10 18.40
N LEU A 139 -4.26 8.89 17.20
CA LEU A 139 -3.54 8.17 16.12
C LEU A 139 -2.33 8.96 15.63
N LEU A 140 -2.48 10.28 15.41
CA LEU A 140 -1.36 11.16 15.04
C LEU A 140 -0.32 11.25 16.16
N ALA A 141 -0.75 11.23 17.41
CA ALA A 141 0.14 11.15 18.55
C ALA A 141 0.79 9.76 18.69
N GLY A 142 0.28 8.72 18.02
CA GLY A 142 0.76 7.35 18.10
C GLY A 142 0.49 6.69 19.45
N THR A 143 -0.49 7.17 20.21
CA THR A 143 -0.91 6.59 21.50
C THR A 143 -1.94 5.49 21.37
N ILE A 144 -2.56 5.37 20.20
CA ILE A 144 -3.44 4.28 19.84
C ILE A 144 -3.08 3.76 18.43
N ARG A 145 -3.57 2.56 18.12
CA ARG A 145 -3.56 1.95 16.80
C ARG A 145 -4.99 1.77 16.30
N SER A 146 -5.12 1.51 15.02
CA SER A 146 -6.39 1.28 14.35
C SER A 146 -6.34 0.10 13.38
N ALA A 147 -7.52 -0.38 12.99
CA ALA A 147 -7.65 -1.39 11.95
C ALA A 147 -8.79 -1.03 11.00
N PHE A 148 -8.72 -1.54 9.75
CA PHE A 148 -9.75 -1.35 8.73
C PHE A 148 -10.44 -2.68 8.45
N ALA A 149 -11.69 -2.82 8.91
CA ALA A 149 -12.48 -4.04 8.83
C ALA A 149 -13.41 -4.00 7.60
N MET A 150 -12.92 -4.53 6.47
CA MET A 150 -13.64 -4.52 5.20
C MET A 150 -13.99 -5.92 4.71
N SER A 151 -12.98 -6.78 4.51
CA SER A 151 -13.13 -8.10 3.90
C SER A 151 -13.96 -9.05 4.75
N GLU A 152 -14.71 -9.94 4.10
CA GLU A 152 -15.59 -10.94 4.72
C GLU A 152 -15.26 -12.34 4.21
N PRO A 153 -15.39 -13.39 5.05
CA PRO A 153 -15.09 -14.76 4.63
C PRO A 153 -16.10 -15.34 3.64
N ASP A 154 -17.36 -14.89 3.73
CA ASP A 154 -18.49 -15.57 3.06
C ASP A 154 -18.80 -14.96 1.67
N VAL A 155 -18.09 -13.89 1.27
CA VAL A 155 -18.26 -13.21 -0.01
C VAL A 155 -16.93 -12.89 -0.69
N ALA A 156 -16.94 -12.74 -2.02
CA ALA A 156 -15.78 -12.27 -2.78
C ALA A 156 -15.55 -10.76 -2.53
N SER A 157 -14.85 -10.40 -1.47
CA SER A 157 -14.63 -9.02 -1.02
C SER A 157 -13.72 -8.19 -1.94
N SER A 158 -13.14 -8.80 -2.99
CA SER A 158 -12.52 -8.08 -4.10
C SER A 158 -13.50 -7.22 -4.89
N ASP A 159 -14.78 -7.57 -4.83
CA ASP A 159 -15.91 -6.72 -5.19
C ASP A 159 -16.58 -6.22 -3.91
N PRO A 160 -16.27 -4.99 -3.44
CA PRO A 160 -16.79 -4.49 -2.17
C PRO A 160 -18.29 -4.23 -2.17
N THR A 161 -18.96 -4.31 -3.31
CA THR A 161 -20.43 -4.22 -3.38
C THR A 161 -21.12 -5.48 -2.86
N ASN A 162 -20.37 -6.58 -2.68
CA ASN A 162 -20.88 -7.86 -2.17
C ASN A 162 -20.89 -7.97 -0.64
N LEU A 163 -20.33 -6.99 0.09
CA LEU A 163 -20.24 -7.06 1.54
C LEU A 163 -21.63 -7.19 2.19
N GLN A 164 -21.73 -8.04 3.20
CA GLN A 164 -22.98 -8.46 3.85
C GLN A 164 -23.05 -8.06 5.33
N ALA A 165 -21.92 -7.79 6.01
CA ALA A 165 -21.96 -7.24 7.36
C ALA A 165 -22.83 -5.98 7.35
N GLU A 166 -23.81 -5.92 8.27
CA GLU A 166 -24.91 -4.95 8.23
C GLU A 166 -24.75 -3.88 9.30
N VAL A 167 -25.12 -2.66 8.95
CA VAL A 167 -25.35 -1.57 9.89
C VAL A 167 -26.77 -1.03 9.72
N ARG A 168 -27.50 -0.85 10.84
CA ARG A 168 -28.80 -0.20 10.86
C ARG A 168 -28.83 0.95 11.85
N ARG A 169 -29.71 1.91 11.60
CA ARG A 169 -29.97 3.02 12.53
C ARG A 169 -31.11 2.66 13.48
N GLU A 170 -30.90 2.91 14.77
CA GLU A 170 -31.91 2.82 15.80
C GLU A 170 -31.89 4.12 16.62
N GLY A 171 -32.65 5.13 16.18
CA GLY A 171 -32.58 6.48 16.75
C GLY A 171 -31.18 7.07 16.62
N ASP A 172 -30.60 7.48 17.75
CA ASP A 172 -29.23 8.04 17.82
C ASP A 172 -28.14 6.97 17.95
N THR A 173 -28.44 5.72 17.60
CA THR A 173 -27.52 4.59 17.71
C THR A 173 -27.38 3.88 16.36
N LEU A 174 -26.15 3.46 16.04
CA LEU A 174 -25.86 2.53 14.97
C LEU A 174 -25.66 1.14 15.57
N VAL A 175 -26.25 0.12 14.95
CA VAL A 175 -26.14 -1.27 15.37
C VAL A 175 -25.51 -2.09 14.26
N LEU A 176 -24.37 -2.75 14.55
CA LEU A 176 -23.61 -3.56 13.60
C LEU A 176 -23.72 -5.04 13.90
N ASN A 177 -23.86 -5.82 12.82
CA ASN A 177 -23.78 -7.29 12.85
C ASN A 177 -22.97 -7.76 11.65
N GLY A 178 -22.21 -8.82 11.82
CA GLY A 178 -21.48 -9.47 10.73
C GLY A 178 -20.15 -10.04 11.15
N ARG A 179 -19.39 -10.48 10.14
CA ARG A 179 -18.10 -11.13 10.32
C ARG A 179 -17.10 -10.53 9.34
N LYS A 180 -15.95 -10.17 9.84
CA LYS A 180 -14.83 -9.64 9.05
C LYS A 180 -13.60 -10.51 9.25
N TRP A 181 -12.75 -10.59 8.23
CA TRP A 181 -11.49 -11.32 8.33
C TRP A 181 -10.33 -10.59 7.66
N PHE A 182 -9.13 -11.07 7.89
CA PHE A 182 -7.89 -10.41 7.47
C PHE A 182 -7.85 -8.93 7.88
N VAL A 183 -8.39 -8.63 9.07
CA VAL A 183 -8.39 -7.29 9.66
C VAL A 183 -7.02 -7.05 10.28
N THR A 184 -6.12 -6.47 9.49
CA THR A 184 -4.74 -6.20 9.90
C THR A 184 -4.69 -5.14 11.00
N GLY A 185 -3.87 -5.39 12.02
CA GLY A 185 -3.67 -4.48 13.14
C GLY A 185 -4.62 -4.68 14.32
N ALA A 186 -5.69 -5.47 14.16
CA ALA A 186 -6.71 -5.59 15.20
C ALA A 186 -6.26 -6.38 16.45
N ALA A 187 -5.24 -7.25 16.34
CA ALA A 187 -4.66 -7.93 17.51
C ALA A 187 -3.57 -7.11 18.22
N HIS A 188 -3.17 -5.98 17.68
CA HIS A 188 -2.16 -5.16 18.33
C HIS A 188 -2.68 -4.67 19.69
N PRO A 189 -1.90 -4.78 20.79
CA PRO A 189 -2.37 -4.39 22.13
C PRO A 189 -2.83 -2.93 22.25
N GLU A 190 -2.33 -2.04 21.40
CA GLU A 190 -2.71 -0.63 21.33
C GLU A 190 -3.87 -0.35 20.36
N CYS A 191 -4.44 -1.36 19.68
CA CYS A 191 -5.58 -1.15 18.80
C CYS A 191 -6.81 -0.72 19.62
N ARG A 192 -7.32 0.47 19.32
CA ARG A 192 -8.50 1.04 20.00
C ARG A 192 -9.64 1.39 19.05
N LEU A 193 -9.35 1.45 17.75
CA LEU A 193 -10.31 1.87 16.72
C LEU A 193 -10.38 0.87 15.58
N LEU A 194 -11.60 0.43 15.27
CA LEU A 194 -11.93 -0.33 14.06
C LEU A 194 -12.76 0.57 13.12
N LEU A 195 -12.27 0.78 11.90
CA LEU A 195 -13.07 1.41 10.85
C LEU A 195 -13.81 0.27 10.12
N VAL A 196 -15.10 0.12 10.35
CA VAL A 196 -15.89 -1.01 9.86
C VAL A 196 -16.74 -0.60 8.68
N MET A 197 -16.46 -1.17 7.50
CA MET A 197 -17.32 -1.01 6.33
C MET A 197 -18.46 -2.03 6.38
N ALA A 198 -19.70 -1.56 6.39
CA ALA A 198 -20.88 -2.39 6.50
C ALA A 198 -21.98 -1.93 5.53
N ARG A 199 -22.83 -2.87 5.11
CA ARG A 199 -24.00 -2.62 4.28
C ARG A 199 -25.10 -1.98 5.12
N ASN A 200 -25.71 -0.95 4.60
CA ASN A 200 -26.85 -0.30 5.22
C ASN A 200 -28.07 -1.23 5.16
N ALA A 201 -28.77 -1.43 6.27
CA ALA A 201 -29.97 -2.29 6.33
C ALA A 201 -31.10 -1.81 5.40
N ASP A 202 -31.17 -0.49 5.16
CA ASP A 202 -32.10 0.18 4.28
C ASP A 202 -31.54 0.46 2.87
N ALA A 203 -30.45 -0.23 2.48
CA ALA A 203 -29.78 0.00 1.21
C ALA A 203 -30.73 -0.24 0.03
N GLY A 204 -30.81 0.74 -0.87
CA GLY A 204 -31.51 0.64 -2.13
C GLY A 204 -30.77 -0.18 -3.20
N ALA A 205 -31.20 -0.06 -4.45
CA ALA A 205 -30.63 -0.79 -5.59
C ALA A 205 -29.23 -0.32 -6.01
N ASP A 206 -28.81 0.89 -5.62
CA ASP A 206 -27.48 1.41 -5.95
C ASP A 206 -26.41 0.80 -5.04
N ALA A 207 -25.70 -0.18 -5.56
CA ALA A 207 -24.66 -0.90 -4.84
C ALA A 207 -23.47 0.00 -4.39
N HIS A 208 -23.23 1.12 -5.07
CA HIS A 208 -22.16 2.06 -4.69
C HIS A 208 -22.54 2.96 -3.51
N HIS A 209 -23.83 3.13 -3.24
CA HIS A 209 -24.37 3.86 -2.09
C HIS A 209 -24.97 2.95 -1.01
N ALA A 210 -24.70 1.64 -1.11
CA ALA A 210 -25.26 0.65 -0.21
C ALA A 210 -24.46 0.45 1.11
N HIS A 211 -23.32 1.10 1.27
CA HIS A 211 -22.40 0.85 2.39
C HIS A 211 -22.03 2.13 3.13
N SER A 212 -21.76 2.00 4.42
CA SER A 212 -21.25 3.06 5.29
C SER A 212 -19.98 2.58 6.01
N ILE A 213 -19.18 3.53 6.52
CA ILE A 213 -18.06 3.23 7.42
C ILE A 213 -18.44 3.74 8.81
N VAL A 214 -18.32 2.86 9.80
CA VAL A 214 -18.60 3.13 11.21
C VAL A 214 -17.31 3.03 12.01
N LEU A 215 -17.05 4.03 12.86
CA LEU A 215 -15.94 4.06 13.80
C LEU A 215 -16.35 3.30 15.06
N VAL A 216 -15.74 2.15 15.30
CA VAL A 216 -16.09 1.23 16.38
C VAL A 216 -14.94 1.13 17.36
N PRO A 217 -15.12 1.42 18.67
CA PRO A 217 -14.14 1.09 19.69
C PRO A 217 -13.81 -0.40 19.62
N ALA A 218 -12.53 -0.76 19.67
CA ALA A 218 -12.11 -2.16 19.56
C ALA A 218 -12.60 -3.04 20.74
N ASP A 219 -12.88 -2.40 21.87
CA ASP A 219 -13.39 -2.99 23.11
C ASP A 219 -14.92 -2.85 23.27
N ALA A 220 -15.64 -2.41 22.23
CA ALA A 220 -17.08 -2.26 22.30
C ALA A 220 -17.76 -3.61 22.55
N ALA A 221 -18.82 -3.60 23.40
CA ALA A 221 -19.60 -4.80 23.66
C ALA A 221 -20.13 -5.41 22.36
N GLY A 222 -19.92 -6.72 22.18
CA GLY A 222 -20.29 -7.45 20.97
C GLY A 222 -19.20 -7.53 19.91
N VAL A 223 -18.06 -6.87 20.08
CA VAL A 223 -16.86 -7.08 19.26
C VAL A 223 -16.10 -8.29 19.81
N GLU A 224 -15.89 -9.29 18.98
CA GLU A 224 -15.17 -10.52 19.34
C GLU A 224 -14.05 -10.77 18.35
N LEU A 225 -12.80 -10.73 18.81
CA LEU A 225 -11.65 -11.18 18.06
C LEU A 225 -11.59 -12.70 18.15
N VAL A 226 -11.92 -13.40 17.04
CA VAL A 226 -12.04 -14.87 17.01
C VAL A 226 -10.68 -15.55 16.94
N ARG A 227 -9.81 -15.05 16.06
CA ARG A 227 -8.45 -15.58 15.87
C ARG A 227 -7.56 -14.61 15.09
N ASN A 228 -6.26 -14.80 15.22
CA ASN A 228 -5.28 -14.25 14.30
C ASN A 228 -4.99 -15.28 13.20
N ILE A 229 -5.11 -14.88 11.93
CA ILE A 229 -4.96 -15.75 10.76
C ILE A 229 -3.52 -15.69 10.27
N PRO A 230 -2.79 -16.82 10.22
CA PRO A 230 -1.45 -16.86 9.64
C PRO A 230 -1.50 -16.61 8.12
N VAL A 231 -0.54 -15.82 7.61
CA VAL A 231 -0.32 -15.62 6.17
C VAL A 231 0.85 -16.50 5.74
N VAL A 232 0.59 -17.48 4.88
CA VAL A 232 1.62 -18.48 4.46
C VAL A 232 2.33 -19.08 5.69
N HIS A 233 1.54 -19.44 6.71
CA HIS A 233 1.98 -19.97 8.01
C HIS A 233 2.78 -19.01 8.91
N HIS A 234 2.95 -17.74 8.54
CA HIS A 234 3.56 -16.72 9.40
C HIS A 234 2.48 -15.93 10.14
N VAL A 235 2.63 -15.79 11.45
CA VAL A 235 1.76 -14.95 12.28
C VAL A 235 2.39 -13.55 12.35
N ALA A 236 1.66 -12.55 11.87
CA ALA A 236 2.10 -11.16 12.00
C ALA A 236 1.91 -10.67 13.44
N PRO A 237 2.87 -9.93 14.03
CA PRO A 237 2.75 -9.40 15.39
C PRO A 237 1.52 -8.51 15.61
N GLU A 238 1.15 -7.73 14.59
CA GLU A 238 -0.03 -6.87 14.57
C GLU A 238 -1.34 -7.63 14.31
N GLY A 239 -1.24 -8.85 13.84
CA GLY A 239 -2.33 -9.74 13.50
C GLY A 239 -3.03 -9.44 12.17
N HIS A 240 -3.61 -10.52 11.60
CA HIS A 240 -4.60 -10.47 10.53
C HIS A 240 -5.86 -11.16 11.03
N CYS A 241 -6.72 -10.41 11.68
CA CYS A 241 -7.72 -10.99 12.55
C CYS A 241 -9.03 -11.34 11.84
N GLU A 242 -9.67 -12.36 12.36
CA GLU A 242 -11.09 -12.60 12.15
C GLU A 242 -11.86 -12.01 13.32
N ILE A 243 -12.88 -11.18 13.00
CA ILE A 243 -13.68 -10.44 13.98
C ILE A 243 -15.16 -10.70 13.70
N VAL A 244 -15.92 -10.95 14.76
CA VAL A 244 -17.38 -11.03 14.72
C VAL A 244 -17.97 -9.85 15.48
N PHE A 245 -18.98 -9.22 14.88
CA PHE A 245 -19.77 -8.15 15.45
C PHE A 245 -21.17 -8.69 15.76
N ARG A 246 -21.57 -8.70 17.05
CA ARG A 246 -22.87 -9.16 17.49
C ARG A 246 -23.60 -8.03 18.21
N GLN A 247 -24.57 -7.40 17.53
CA GLN A 247 -25.37 -6.29 18.06
C GLN A 247 -24.49 -5.18 18.66
N VAL A 248 -23.36 -4.87 17.99
CA VAL A 248 -22.45 -3.82 18.43
C VAL A 248 -23.13 -2.48 18.29
N ARG A 249 -23.25 -1.75 19.38
CA ARG A 249 -23.98 -0.47 19.47
C ARG A 249 -22.99 0.68 19.66
N VAL A 250 -23.03 1.65 18.74
CA VAL A 250 -22.25 2.88 18.86
C VAL A 250 -23.15 4.09 18.58
N PRO A 251 -22.83 5.29 19.11
CA PRO A 251 -23.57 6.51 18.81
C PRO A 251 -23.64 6.79 17.30
N ALA A 252 -24.71 7.39 16.81
CA ALA A 252 -24.86 7.77 15.41
C ALA A 252 -23.73 8.74 14.94
N GLY A 253 -23.15 9.51 15.86
CA GLY A 253 -21.99 10.37 15.61
C GLY A 253 -20.71 9.63 15.23
N GLU A 254 -20.65 8.30 15.35
CA GLU A 254 -19.52 7.47 14.90
C GLU A 254 -19.66 7.04 13.42
N LEU A 255 -20.66 7.50 12.68
CA LEU A 255 -20.72 7.39 11.23
C LEU A 255 -19.64 8.28 10.60
N LEU A 256 -18.76 7.71 9.82
CA LEU A 256 -17.75 8.47 9.09
C LEU A 256 -18.32 8.96 7.74
N GLY A 257 -18.29 10.28 7.52
CA GLY A 257 -18.92 10.89 6.35
C GLY A 257 -20.46 10.78 6.39
N ALA A 258 -21.09 10.65 5.23
CA ALA A 258 -22.53 10.49 5.12
C ALA A 258 -22.95 9.01 4.98
N TRP A 259 -24.20 8.74 5.28
CA TRP A 259 -24.81 7.42 5.08
C TRP A 259 -24.80 7.05 3.60
N GLY A 260 -24.25 5.87 3.29
CA GLY A 260 -24.10 5.40 1.91
C GLY A 260 -22.78 5.80 1.23
N GLU A 261 -21.92 6.58 1.86
CA GLU A 261 -20.61 6.98 1.28
C GLU A 261 -19.47 5.96 1.51
N GLY A 262 -19.73 4.86 2.18
CA GLY A 262 -18.69 3.90 2.58
C GLY A 262 -17.84 3.39 1.43
N PHE A 263 -18.43 3.15 0.26
CA PHE A 263 -17.67 2.72 -0.93
C PHE A 263 -16.68 3.80 -1.40
N ALA A 264 -17.12 5.04 -1.53
CA ALA A 264 -16.29 6.16 -1.96
C ALA A 264 -15.15 6.44 -0.96
N LEU A 265 -15.45 6.41 0.34
CA LEU A 265 -14.48 6.57 1.43
C LEU A 265 -13.44 5.45 1.42
N ALA A 266 -13.86 4.20 1.25
CA ALA A 266 -12.93 3.07 1.14
C ALA A 266 -11.97 3.21 -0.06
N GLN A 267 -12.47 3.65 -1.23
CA GLN A 267 -11.63 3.90 -2.39
C GLN A 267 -10.65 5.06 -2.16
N ALA A 268 -11.08 6.14 -1.51
CA ALA A 268 -10.22 7.27 -1.16
C ALA A 268 -9.06 6.86 -0.22
N ARG A 269 -9.34 5.97 0.77
CA ARG A 269 -8.33 5.42 1.68
C ARG A 269 -7.31 4.53 0.97
N LEU A 270 -7.80 3.64 0.10
CA LEU A 270 -6.96 2.61 -0.52
C LEU A 270 -5.98 3.18 -1.55
N GLY A 271 -6.27 4.32 -2.17
CA GLY A 271 -5.43 4.95 -3.19
C GLY A 271 -4.01 5.24 -2.68
N PRO A 272 -3.84 6.19 -1.76
CA PRO A 272 -2.53 6.55 -1.19
C PRO A 272 -1.83 5.38 -0.47
N GLY A 273 -2.57 4.58 0.28
CA GLY A 273 -2.03 3.40 0.96
C GLY A 273 -1.33 2.42 0.01
N ARG A 274 -1.89 2.20 -1.20
CA ARG A 274 -1.25 1.39 -2.25
C ARG A 274 0.05 2.00 -2.73
N VAL A 275 0.12 3.32 -2.87
CA VAL A 275 1.36 4.02 -3.30
C VAL A 275 2.45 3.84 -2.24
N HIS A 276 2.13 4.02 -0.96
CA HIS A 276 3.07 3.82 0.14
C HIS A 276 3.60 2.37 0.20
N HIS A 277 2.75 1.37 -0.04
CA HIS A 277 3.18 -0.02 -0.16
C HIS A 277 4.15 -0.22 -1.32
N CYS A 278 3.84 0.33 -2.50
CA CYS A 278 4.70 0.21 -3.66
C CYS A 278 6.07 0.87 -3.45
N MET A 279 6.12 2.04 -2.79
CA MET A 279 7.37 2.71 -2.44
C MET A 279 8.24 1.84 -1.54
N ARG A 280 7.68 1.30 -0.44
CA ARG A 280 8.40 0.39 0.46
C ARG A 280 8.86 -0.90 -0.24
N THR A 281 8.06 -1.41 -1.16
CA THR A 281 8.39 -2.60 -1.95
C THR A 281 9.65 -2.41 -2.79
N ILE A 282 9.89 -1.23 -3.33
CA ILE A 282 11.15 -0.93 -4.04
C ILE A 282 12.33 -1.11 -3.10
N GLY A 283 12.27 -0.58 -1.88
CA GLY A 283 13.33 -0.75 -0.87
C GLY A 283 13.57 -2.21 -0.48
N GLN A 284 12.50 -3.02 -0.39
CA GLN A 284 12.63 -4.46 -0.14
C GLN A 284 13.32 -5.19 -1.29
N CYS A 285 13.05 -4.79 -2.53
CA CYS A 285 13.74 -5.34 -3.70
C CYS A 285 15.22 -4.93 -3.73
N GLU A 286 15.55 -3.68 -3.35
CA GLU A 286 16.94 -3.23 -3.21
C GLU A 286 17.71 -4.04 -2.18
N LEU A 287 17.09 -4.29 -1.02
CA LEU A 287 17.69 -5.18 -0.01
C LEU A 287 17.96 -6.57 -0.56
N ALA A 288 16.96 -7.19 -1.20
CA ALA A 288 17.09 -8.54 -1.74
C ALA A 288 18.17 -8.62 -2.83
N LEU A 289 18.23 -7.61 -3.73
CA LEU A 289 19.28 -7.55 -4.76
C LEU A 289 20.66 -7.34 -4.15
N GLY A 290 20.81 -6.43 -3.17
CA GLY A 290 22.08 -6.22 -2.46
C GLY A 290 22.60 -7.50 -1.82
N LEU A 291 21.73 -8.17 -1.04
CA LEU A 291 22.08 -9.46 -0.43
C LEU A 291 22.48 -10.52 -1.47
N ALA A 292 21.78 -10.59 -2.60
CA ALA A 292 22.11 -11.52 -3.67
C ALA A 292 23.46 -11.20 -4.32
N CYS A 293 23.80 -9.93 -4.50
CA CYS A 293 25.11 -9.50 -5.01
C CYS A 293 26.24 -9.89 -4.06
N ASP A 294 26.12 -9.58 -2.77
CA ASP A 294 27.13 -9.92 -1.76
C ASP A 294 27.34 -11.44 -1.72
N ARG A 295 26.25 -12.20 -1.65
CA ARG A 295 26.31 -13.66 -1.66
C ARG A 295 26.96 -14.22 -2.92
N ALA A 296 26.65 -13.65 -4.10
CA ALA A 296 27.21 -14.10 -5.37
C ALA A 296 28.73 -13.85 -5.46
N LEU A 297 29.23 -12.76 -4.86
CA LEU A 297 30.67 -12.46 -4.81
C LEU A 297 31.43 -13.41 -3.87
N GLU A 298 30.85 -13.75 -2.72
CA GLU A 298 31.47 -14.56 -1.69
C GLU A 298 31.40 -16.07 -1.98
N ARG A 299 30.21 -16.56 -2.40
CA ARG A 299 29.96 -18.00 -2.52
C ARG A 299 30.59 -18.57 -3.77
N ARG A 300 31.34 -19.66 -3.61
CA ARG A 300 31.98 -20.40 -4.70
C ARG A 300 31.28 -21.73 -4.95
N ALA A 301 31.08 -22.06 -6.22
CA ALA A 301 30.59 -23.35 -6.68
C ALA A 301 31.27 -23.71 -8.01
N PHE A 302 31.58 -24.98 -8.21
CA PHE A 302 32.27 -25.45 -9.42
C PHE A 302 33.57 -24.69 -9.71
N GLY A 303 34.35 -24.40 -8.64
CA GLY A 303 35.69 -23.78 -8.72
C GLY A 303 35.70 -22.25 -8.88
N ARG A 304 34.55 -21.55 -9.02
CA ARG A 304 34.48 -20.11 -9.24
C ARG A 304 33.36 -19.44 -8.41
N PRO A 305 33.39 -18.12 -8.15
CA PRO A 305 32.33 -17.40 -7.51
C PRO A 305 31.02 -17.55 -8.27
N LEU A 306 29.86 -17.51 -7.55
CA LEU A 306 28.55 -17.52 -8.19
C LEU A 306 28.36 -16.31 -9.13
N ALA A 307 28.96 -15.17 -8.81
CA ALA A 307 28.97 -13.96 -9.66
C ALA A 307 29.54 -14.20 -11.07
N GLN A 308 30.30 -15.29 -11.29
CA GLN A 308 30.83 -15.67 -12.60
C GLN A 308 29.94 -16.69 -13.34
N GLN A 309 28.80 -17.05 -12.78
CA GLN A 309 27.83 -17.93 -13.45
C GLN A 309 26.88 -17.07 -14.28
N ALA A 310 26.70 -17.40 -15.56
CA ALA A 310 25.94 -16.59 -16.51
C ALA A 310 24.48 -16.34 -16.08
N ASN A 311 23.81 -17.37 -15.56
CA ASN A 311 22.45 -17.27 -15.04
C ASN A 311 22.33 -16.34 -13.81
N VAL A 312 23.34 -16.32 -12.95
CA VAL A 312 23.37 -15.40 -11.80
C VAL A 312 23.53 -13.98 -12.28
N GLN A 313 24.41 -13.71 -13.25
CA GLN A 313 24.56 -12.39 -13.86
C GLN A 313 23.29 -11.91 -14.52
N GLU A 314 22.56 -12.78 -15.23
CA GLU A 314 21.27 -12.50 -15.84
C GLU A 314 20.25 -12.11 -14.76
N TRP A 315 20.12 -12.88 -13.67
CA TRP A 315 19.19 -12.58 -12.58
C TRP A 315 19.46 -11.24 -11.90
N LEU A 316 20.74 -10.89 -11.69
CA LEU A 316 21.14 -9.63 -11.09
C LEU A 316 20.82 -8.45 -12.02
N ALA A 317 21.14 -8.58 -13.33
CA ALA A 317 20.86 -7.57 -14.33
C ALA A 317 19.36 -7.32 -14.50
N ASP A 318 18.56 -8.39 -14.68
CA ASP A 318 17.12 -8.31 -14.77
C ASP A 318 16.52 -7.65 -13.53
N SER A 319 16.98 -8.04 -12.33
CA SER A 319 16.48 -7.45 -11.08
C SER A 319 16.76 -5.95 -11.01
N ARG A 320 17.94 -5.49 -11.42
CA ARG A 320 18.28 -4.06 -11.47
C ARG A 320 17.37 -3.31 -12.44
N ILE A 321 17.24 -3.82 -13.67
CA ILE A 321 16.41 -3.19 -14.70
C ILE A 321 14.95 -3.10 -14.26
N GLU A 322 14.40 -4.19 -13.75
CA GLU A 322 13.00 -4.25 -13.30
C GLU A 322 12.74 -3.32 -12.10
N ILE A 323 13.68 -3.20 -11.15
CA ILE A 323 13.58 -2.28 -10.01
C ILE A 323 13.54 -0.83 -10.50
N ASP A 324 14.43 -0.45 -11.42
CA ASP A 324 14.50 0.92 -11.92
C ASP A 324 13.25 1.31 -12.73
N GLN A 325 12.73 0.39 -13.55
CA GLN A 325 11.45 0.58 -14.25
C GLN A 325 10.28 0.78 -13.27
N ALA A 326 10.20 -0.04 -12.24
CA ALA A 326 9.14 0.04 -11.25
C ALA A 326 9.26 1.33 -10.42
N ARG A 327 10.46 1.72 -10.00
CA ARG A 327 10.72 2.97 -9.28
C ARG A 327 10.24 4.18 -10.06
N LEU A 328 10.59 4.27 -11.34
CA LEU A 328 10.17 5.38 -12.19
C LEU A 328 8.64 5.46 -12.33
N LEU A 329 7.98 4.31 -12.44
CA LEU A 329 6.52 4.26 -12.50
C LEU A 329 5.87 4.69 -11.19
N VAL A 330 6.44 4.27 -10.04
CA VAL A 330 5.97 4.65 -8.70
C VAL A 330 6.18 6.15 -8.47
N LEU A 331 7.35 6.71 -8.79
CA LEU A 331 7.63 8.14 -8.67
C LEU A 331 6.70 8.98 -9.55
N ARG A 332 6.40 8.54 -10.77
CA ARG A 332 5.41 9.20 -11.63
C ARG A 332 4.04 9.24 -10.97
N THR A 333 3.62 8.14 -10.35
CA THR A 333 2.31 8.07 -9.69
C THR A 333 2.27 8.95 -8.44
N ALA A 334 3.35 8.97 -7.65
CA ALA A 334 3.50 9.85 -6.49
C ALA A 334 3.42 11.33 -6.91
N TRP A 335 4.16 11.71 -7.96
CA TRP A 335 4.07 13.04 -8.53
C TRP A 335 2.65 13.39 -8.99
N SER A 336 1.94 12.46 -9.64
CA SER A 336 0.56 12.67 -10.09
C SER A 336 -0.42 12.87 -8.94
N LEU A 337 -0.18 12.28 -7.77
CA LEU A 337 -1.00 12.50 -6.57
C LEU A 337 -0.87 13.93 -6.02
N ASP A 338 0.27 14.57 -6.25
CA ASP A 338 0.51 15.95 -5.85
C ASP A 338 0.03 16.98 -6.89
N GLN A 339 -0.58 16.52 -8.00
CA GLN A 339 -1.08 17.36 -9.08
C GLN A 339 -2.61 17.30 -9.17
N PRO A 340 -3.26 18.30 -9.80
CA PRO A 340 -4.70 18.29 -10.07
C PRO A 340 -5.05 17.32 -11.22
N VAL A 341 -4.75 16.03 -11.06
CA VAL A 341 -5.02 14.98 -12.04
C VAL A 341 -6.43 14.40 -11.81
N PRO A 342 -7.20 14.13 -12.89
CA PRO A 342 -8.52 13.51 -12.75
C PRO A 342 -8.47 12.20 -11.95
N PRO A 343 -9.42 11.95 -11.03
CA PRO A 343 -9.42 10.74 -10.20
C PRO A 343 -9.42 9.42 -10.98
N ALA A 344 -9.98 9.41 -12.20
CA ALA A 344 -9.99 8.24 -13.07
C ALA A 344 -8.58 7.85 -13.53
N ASP A 345 -7.78 8.85 -13.91
CA ASP A 345 -6.41 8.65 -14.39
C ASP A 345 -5.48 8.23 -13.24
N LEU A 346 -5.65 8.81 -12.06
CA LEU A 346 -4.93 8.39 -10.84
C LEU A 346 -5.25 6.93 -10.48
N ARG A 347 -6.53 6.52 -10.58
CA ARG A 347 -6.94 5.16 -10.28
C ARG A 347 -6.23 4.14 -11.17
N GLU A 348 -6.09 4.43 -12.45
CA GLU A 348 -5.36 3.57 -13.39
C GLU A 348 -3.87 3.50 -13.07
N GLN A 349 -3.23 4.65 -12.77
CA GLN A 349 -1.82 4.69 -12.37
C GLN A 349 -1.55 3.90 -11.09
N VAL A 350 -2.40 4.08 -10.07
CA VAL A 350 -2.32 3.34 -8.80
C VAL A 350 -2.50 1.83 -9.03
N ALA A 351 -3.42 1.43 -9.92
CA ALA A 351 -3.59 0.02 -10.28
C ALA A 351 -2.33 -0.54 -10.98
N ALA A 352 -1.73 0.22 -11.87
CA ALA A 352 -0.52 -0.19 -12.60
C ALA A 352 0.68 -0.39 -11.66
N ILE A 353 0.96 0.56 -10.76
CA ILE A 353 2.09 0.42 -9.81
C ILE A 353 1.89 -0.75 -8.85
N LYS A 354 0.65 -0.99 -8.39
CA LYS A 354 0.34 -2.09 -7.48
C LYS A 354 0.64 -3.45 -8.13
N LEU A 355 0.30 -3.62 -9.41
CA LEU A 355 0.67 -4.81 -10.18
C LEU A 355 2.17 -4.96 -10.35
N VAL A 356 2.83 -3.89 -10.77
CA VAL A 356 4.27 -3.91 -11.08
C VAL A 356 5.06 -4.20 -9.82
N ALA A 357 4.81 -3.48 -8.71
CA ALA A 357 5.56 -3.63 -7.47
C ALA A 357 5.38 -5.02 -6.84
N ALA A 358 4.16 -5.55 -6.78
CA ALA A 358 3.90 -6.86 -6.19
C ALA A 358 4.57 -8.01 -6.98
N ARG A 359 4.51 -7.94 -8.31
CA ARG A 359 5.15 -8.92 -9.18
C ARG A 359 6.67 -8.80 -9.19
N LEU A 360 7.18 -7.57 -9.14
CA LEU A 360 8.62 -7.30 -9.01
C LEU A 360 9.18 -7.96 -7.75
N GLN A 361 8.57 -7.70 -6.60
CA GLN A 361 9.03 -8.25 -5.32
C GLN A 361 9.13 -9.77 -5.36
N GLN A 362 8.09 -10.43 -5.88
CA GLN A 362 8.12 -11.89 -6.02
C GLN A 362 9.31 -12.37 -6.86
N ARG A 363 9.58 -11.74 -8.00
CA ARG A 363 10.66 -12.15 -8.89
C ARG A 363 12.05 -11.86 -8.31
N VAL A 364 12.26 -10.65 -7.78
CA VAL A 364 13.57 -10.25 -7.25
C VAL A 364 13.93 -11.05 -6.00
N VAL A 365 12.97 -11.23 -5.09
CA VAL A 365 13.21 -12.03 -3.88
C VAL A 365 13.40 -13.51 -4.20
N ASP A 366 12.64 -14.07 -5.15
CA ASP A 366 12.80 -15.47 -5.59
C ASP A 366 14.19 -15.71 -6.18
N ARG A 367 14.69 -14.83 -7.06
CA ARG A 367 16.06 -14.88 -7.58
C ARG A 367 17.11 -14.80 -6.46
N ALA A 368 16.91 -13.90 -5.49
CA ALA A 368 17.81 -13.79 -4.34
C ALA A 368 17.81 -15.07 -3.49
N MET A 369 16.65 -15.66 -3.21
CA MET A 369 16.53 -16.95 -2.52
C MET A 369 17.28 -18.04 -3.27
N GLN A 370 17.17 -18.08 -4.60
CA GLN A 370 17.86 -19.05 -5.42
C GLN A 370 19.40 -18.89 -5.34
N VAL A 371 19.91 -17.65 -5.28
CA VAL A 371 21.36 -17.37 -5.08
C VAL A 371 21.84 -17.83 -3.70
N PHE A 372 20.99 -17.68 -2.67
CA PHE A 372 21.28 -18.14 -1.31
C PHE A 372 21.17 -19.66 -1.13
N GLY A 373 20.39 -20.33 -1.98
CA GLY A 373 20.09 -21.77 -1.84
C GLY A 373 19.28 -22.05 -0.58
N ALA A 374 19.54 -23.14 0.12
CA ALA A 374 18.79 -23.54 1.33
C ALA A 374 18.75 -22.44 2.41
N MET A 375 19.80 -21.64 2.55
CA MET A 375 19.83 -20.52 3.48
C MET A 375 18.76 -19.45 3.17
N GLY A 376 18.42 -19.26 1.89
CA GLY A 376 17.35 -18.34 1.47
C GLY A 376 15.95 -18.78 1.90
N LEU A 377 15.76 -20.05 2.26
CA LEU A 377 14.51 -20.60 2.78
C LEU A 377 14.42 -20.55 4.31
N SER A 378 15.54 -20.26 4.98
CA SER A 378 15.65 -20.26 6.43
C SER A 378 15.41 -18.87 7.03
N PRO A 379 15.17 -18.76 8.33
CA PRO A 379 15.06 -17.47 9.03
C PRO A 379 16.42 -16.76 9.19
N ASP A 380 17.54 -17.37 8.76
CA ASP A 380 18.87 -16.74 8.82
C ASP A 380 19.01 -15.57 7.83
N THR A 381 18.06 -15.44 6.90
CA THR A 381 17.94 -14.32 5.98
C THR A 381 16.52 -13.74 6.01
N PRO A 382 16.32 -12.46 5.66
CA PRO A 382 14.98 -11.90 5.56
C PRO A 382 14.20 -12.39 4.33
N LEU A 383 14.82 -13.17 3.43
CA LEU A 383 14.28 -13.45 2.11
C LEU A 383 12.96 -14.24 2.14
N ALA A 384 12.88 -15.27 2.99
CA ALA A 384 11.63 -16.05 3.10
C ALA A 384 10.45 -15.19 3.59
N ALA A 385 10.68 -14.31 4.56
CA ALA A 385 9.67 -13.36 5.04
C ALA A 385 9.28 -12.35 3.94
N LEU A 386 10.25 -11.80 3.23
CA LEU A 386 10.00 -10.89 2.09
C LEU A 386 9.24 -11.57 0.96
N TRP A 387 9.55 -12.83 0.66
CA TRP A 387 8.81 -13.60 -0.35
C TRP A 387 7.36 -13.83 0.04
N THR A 388 7.12 -14.21 1.30
CA THR A 388 5.78 -14.37 1.88
C THR A 388 4.98 -13.08 1.75
N TRP A 389 5.57 -11.95 2.14
CA TRP A 389 4.95 -10.64 2.02
C TRP A 389 4.64 -10.26 0.57
N GLY A 390 5.58 -10.47 -0.35
CA GLY A 390 5.38 -10.23 -1.78
C GLY A 390 4.26 -11.08 -2.38
N ARG A 391 4.12 -12.34 -1.92
CA ARG A 391 3.01 -13.19 -2.34
C ARG A 391 1.67 -12.68 -1.82
N ALA A 392 1.63 -12.24 -0.57
CA ALA A 392 0.44 -11.65 0.04
C ALA A 392 0.06 -10.32 -0.63
N LEU A 393 1.05 -9.50 -0.99
CA LEU A 393 0.83 -8.21 -1.67
C LEU A 393 0.10 -8.36 -3.02
N ARG A 394 0.19 -9.50 -3.70
CA ARG A 394 -0.56 -9.77 -4.93
C ARG A 394 -2.06 -10.00 -4.71
N ILE A 395 -2.48 -10.14 -3.44
CA ILE A 395 -3.89 -10.38 -3.05
C ILE A 395 -4.45 -9.21 -2.27
N MET A 396 -3.70 -8.71 -1.26
CA MET A 396 -4.17 -7.61 -0.40
C MET A 396 -4.34 -6.30 -1.18
N ASP A 397 -5.17 -5.41 -0.68
CA ASP A 397 -5.52 -4.12 -1.29
C ASP A 397 -6.03 -4.23 -2.74
N GLY A 398 -6.65 -5.34 -3.05
CA GLY A 398 -7.12 -5.74 -4.36
C GLY A 398 -6.16 -6.71 -5.06
N PRO A 399 -6.66 -7.87 -5.51
CA PRO A 399 -5.85 -8.85 -6.22
C PRO A 399 -5.41 -8.34 -7.60
N ASP A 400 -4.35 -8.96 -8.15
CA ASP A 400 -3.77 -8.63 -9.45
C ASP A 400 -4.86 -8.47 -10.54
N GLU A 401 -5.87 -9.33 -10.54
CA GLU A 401 -6.94 -9.38 -11.55
C GLU A 401 -7.83 -8.13 -11.52
N VAL A 402 -8.11 -7.58 -10.34
CA VAL A 402 -8.86 -6.33 -10.18
C VAL A 402 -8.09 -5.15 -10.78
N HIS A 403 -6.78 -5.10 -10.52
CA HIS A 403 -5.92 -4.04 -11.05
C HIS A 403 -5.71 -4.17 -12.55
N LEU A 404 -5.50 -5.40 -13.09
CA LEU A 404 -5.45 -5.67 -14.52
C LEU A 404 -6.72 -5.20 -15.23
N ARG A 405 -7.89 -5.52 -14.66
CA ARG A 405 -9.18 -5.07 -15.20
C ARG A 405 -9.28 -3.55 -15.25
N THR A 406 -8.78 -2.86 -14.22
CA THR A 406 -8.81 -1.39 -14.16
C THR A 406 -7.96 -0.78 -15.28
N VAL A 407 -6.73 -1.25 -15.45
CA VAL A 407 -5.82 -0.78 -16.51
C VAL A 407 -6.38 -1.09 -17.90
N ALA A 408 -6.85 -2.33 -18.13
CA ALA A 408 -7.42 -2.75 -19.41
C ALA A 408 -8.66 -1.93 -19.80
N ARG A 409 -9.54 -1.64 -18.83
CA ARG A 409 -10.74 -0.81 -19.08
C ARG A 409 -10.37 0.63 -19.47
N GLY A 410 -9.36 1.21 -18.82
CA GLY A 410 -8.86 2.53 -19.18
C GLY A 410 -8.35 2.54 -20.62
N GLU A 411 -7.55 1.54 -21.01
CA GLU A 411 -7.01 1.45 -22.38
C GLU A 411 -8.11 1.24 -23.43
N LEU A 412 -9.05 0.33 -23.16
CA LEU A 412 -10.18 0.08 -24.08
C LEU A 412 -11.08 1.30 -24.24
N LYS A 413 -11.28 2.10 -23.17
CA LYS A 413 -12.02 3.35 -23.25
C LYS A 413 -11.31 4.34 -24.19
N ARG A 414 -10.00 4.55 -24.01
CA ARG A 414 -9.20 5.41 -24.89
C ARG A 414 -9.19 4.91 -26.35
N ALA A 415 -9.08 3.60 -26.53
CA ALA A 415 -9.16 2.99 -27.86
C ALA A 415 -10.52 3.22 -28.53
N GLY A 416 -11.62 3.15 -27.76
CA GLY A 416 -12.97 3.44 -28.26
C GLY A 416 -13.13 4.89 -28.72
N GLU A 417 -12.56 5.85 -27.98
CA GLU A 417 -12.55 7.28 -28.33
C GLU A 417 -11.69 7.58 -29.56
N GLN A 418 -10.74 6.71 -29.90
CA GLN A 418 -9.80 6.85 -31.03
C GLN A 418 -10.01 5.79 -32.10
N ARG A 419 -11.21 5.19 -32.17
CA ARG A 419 -11.51 4.10 -33.09
C ARG A 419 -11.21 4.51 -34.55
N GLY A 420 -10.49 3.67 -35.28
CA GLY A 420 -10.09 3.91 -36.65
C GLY A 420 -8.79 4.69 -36.85
N LYS A 421 -8.24 5.33 -35.78
CA LYS A 421 -7.00 6.11 -35.87
C LYS A 421 -5.79 5.33 -36.41
N TRP A 422 -5.79 4.01 -36.19
CA TRP A 422 -4.69 3.12 -36.58
C TRP A 422 -4.92 2.42 -37.92
N ALA A 423 -6.07 2.69 -38.58
CA ALA A 423 -6.42 2.03 -39.86
C ALA A 423 -5.40 2.30 -40.97
N ASP A 424 -4.83 3.50 -41.00
CA ASP A 424 -3.84 3.92 -42.01
C ASP A 424 -2.48 3.19 -41.88
N TYR A 425 -2.26 2.49 -40.76
CA TYR A 425 -1.05 1.65 -40.56
C TYR A 425 -1.21 0.25 -41.12
N PHE A 426 -2.41 -0.15 -41.55
CA PHE A 426 -2.61 -1.43 -42.22
C PHE A 426 -2.10 -1.37 -43.65
N THR A 427 -1.37 -2.40 -44.07
CA THR A 427 -0.91 -2.60 -45.45
C THR A 427 -1.71 -3.70 -46.08
N THR A 428 -2.94 -3.38 -46.49
CA THR A 428 -3.75 -4.35 -47.27
C THR A 428 -3.21 -4.48 -48.70
N PRO A 429 -3.47 -5.61 -49.43
CA PRO A 429 -3.05 -5.75 -50.83
C PRO A 429 -3.53 -4.62 -51.75
N GLU A 430 -4.65 -3.99 -51.40
CA GLU A 430 -5.18 -2.81 -52.16
C GLU A 430 -4.39 -1.56 -51.87
N GLN A 431 -4.03 -1.32 -50.61
CA GLN A 431 -3.19 -0.14 -50.18
C GLN A 431 -1.77 -0.24 -50.73
N MET A 432 -1.20 -1.46 -50.83
CA MET A 432 0.12 -1.69 -51.40
C MET A 432 0.16 -1.43 -52.93
N ARG A 433 -0.97 -1.51 -53.61
CA ARG A 433 -1.10 -1.27 -55.06
C ARG A 433 -1.40 0.20 -55.39
N ALA A 434 -1.83 0.99 -54.39
CA ALA A 434 -2.14 2.38 -54.60
C ALA A 434 -0.84 3.20 -54.61
N GLU A 435 -0.63 4.02 -55.64
CA GLU A 435 0.49 4.95 -55.68
C GLU A 435 0.37 5.95 -54.54
N PRO A 436 1.48 6.22 -53.79
CA PRO A 436 1.47 7.21 -52.75
C PRO A 436 1.22 8.61 -53.34
N ARG A 437 0.09 9.22 -52.98
CA ARG A 437 -0.18 10.62 -53.36
C ARG A 437 0.36 11.54 -52.26
N VAL A 438 1.42 12.28 -52.57
CA VAL A 438 1.85 13.41 -51.77
C VAL A 438 0.79 14.51 -51.93
N ARG A 439 0.01 14.81 -50.86
CA ARG A 439 -0.93 15.93 -50.81
C ARG A 439 -0.24 17.19 -50.33
#